data_6a314c3aafb1b680678f225e4df76602
#
_entry.id   6a314c3aafb1b680678f225e4df76602
#
_cell.length_a   1.000
_cell.length_b   1.000
_cell.length_c   1.000
_cell.angle_alpha   90.00
_cell.angle_beta   90.00
_cell.angle_gamma   90.00
#
_symmetry.space_group_name_H-M   'P 1'
#
loop_
_entity.id
_entity.type
_entity.pdbx_description
1 polymer ?
#
loop_
_entity_poly.entity_id
_entity_poly.type
_entity_poly.pdbx_seq_one_letter_code
_entity_poly.pdbx_strand_id
1 'polypeptide(L)'
;MIRFFMVVVVLWVLTGCNKKLVHSTQDSIEVNALKFNHFTAKAKLNYSDGNQKLSAVANLRMKYDSLIWISISPGLGIEVLRLKLTTDTVFLIDRIAHKYRTFSYREFSDFYGINFNFKWVQAIMLGNPLSLNKKLVVNKEKEGTTYEQKDGPLLIRNFIGDQSNKIEKISIENPESKYEMTINYGDFTQLDERSILPYYMKFVLTFFEEQQPSKQIDVNIKSANLPDKTLKFPFNVPAKFLKD
;
A
#
# COMPACT_ATOMS: atom_id res chain seq x y z
N MET A 1 -61.67 -20.72 -9.61
CA MET A 1 -60.56 -21.17 -8.70
C MET A 1 -59.15 -20.95 -9.27
N ILE A 2 -58.92 -21.11 -10.56
CA ILE A 2 -57.58 -20.95 -11.18
C ILE A 2 -57.04 -19.51 -11.18
N ARG A 3 -57.92 -18.50 -11.26
CA ARG A 3 -57.48 -17.07 -11.23
C ARG A 3 -57.04 -16.56 -9.85
N PHE A 4 -57.47 -17.18 -8.78
CA PHE A 4 -57.10 -16.81 -7.42
C PHE A 4 -55.72 -17.36 -7.03
N PHE A 5 -55.34 -18.51 -7.60
CA PHE A 5 -54.04 -19.15 -7.36
C PHE A 5 -52.87 -18.40 -8.04
N MET A 6 -53.15 -17.74 -9.18
CA MET A 6 -52.13 -17.00 -9.93
C MET A 6 -51.73 -15.68 -9.26
N VAL A 7 -52.61 -15.06 -8.47
CA VAL A 7 -52.34 -13.82 -7.72
C VAL A 7 -51.51 -14.08 -6.48
N VAL A 8 -51.64 -15.24 -5.84
CA VAL A 8 -50.87 -15.61 -4.64
C VAL A 8 -49.42 -15.95 -4.99
N VAL A 9 -49.15 -16.54 -6.16
CA VAL A 9 -47.79 -16.89 -6.61
C VAL A 9 -46.99 -15.64 -7.00
N VAL A 10 -47.61 -14.57 -7.50
CA VAL A 10 -46.96 -13.32 -7.88
C VAL A 10 -46.56 -12.48 -6.66
N LEU A 11 -47.24 -12.61 -5.51
CA LEU A 11 -46.86 -11.90 -4.27
C LEU A 11 -45.64 -12.49 -3.53
N TRP A 12 -45.22 -13.73 -3.86
CA TRP A 12 -44.04 -14.37 -3.20
C TRP A 12 -42.70 -14.07 -3.86
N VAL A 13 -42.70 -13.39 -5.02
CA VAL A 13 -41.44 -13.08 -5.73
C VAL A 13 -40.88 -11.71 -5.36
N LEU A 14 -41.57 -10.91 -4.52
CA LEU A 14 -41.14 -9.55 -4.16
C LEU A 14 -40.36 -9.44 -2.81
N THR A 15 -40.08 -10.55 -2.13
CA THR A 15 -39.17 -10.50 -1.01
C THR A 15 -37.71 -10.64 -1.48
N GLY A 16 -37.28 -9.77 -2.39
CA GLY A 16 -35.87 -9.54 -2.66
C GLY A 16 -35.25 -9.00 -1.37
N CYS A 17 -34.41 -9.82 -0.71
CA CYS A 17 -33.55 -9.39 0.36
C CYS A 17 -32.67 -8.25 -0.15
N ASN A 18 -33.15 -7.01 -0.06
CA ASN A 18 -32.27 -5.85 -0.07
C ASN A 18 -31.40 -5.92 1.18
N LYS A 19 -30.21 -6.51 1.04
CA LYS A 19 -29.16 -6.34 2.05
C LYS A 19 -28.87 -4.85 2.12
N LYS A 20 -29.46 -4.15 3.10
CA LYS A 20 -29.13 -2.78 3.41
C LYS A 20 -27.65 -2.78 3.74
N LEU A 21 -26.83 -2.17 2.89
CA LEU A 21 -25.48 -1.75 3.26
C LEU A 21 -25.62 -0.88 4.52
N VAL A 22 -25.07 -1.36 5.62
CA VAL A 22 -25.05 -0.59 6.86
C VAL A 22 -24.01 0.49 6.67
N HIS A 23 -24.46 1.71 6.44
CA HIS A 23 -23.63 2.89 6.31
C HIS A 23 -23.57 3.58 7.66
N SER A 24 -22.39 3.69 8.24
CA SER A 24 -22.15 4.39 9.49
C SER A 24 -20.95 5.33 9.34
N THR A 25 -20.75 6.23 10.30
CA THR A 25 -19.56 7.10 10.35
C THR A 25 -18.75 6.75 11.58
N GLN A 26 -17.42 6.78 11.41
CA GLN A 26 -16.45 6.50 12.47
C GLN A 26 -15.28 7.47 12.37
N ASP A 27 -14.63 7.79 13.49
CA ASP A 27 -13.52 8.75 13.52
C ASP A 27 -12.14 8.09 13.32
N SER A 28 -12.03 6.76 13.46
CA SER A 28 -10.77 6.03 13.34
C SER A 28 -10.97 4.62 12.79
N ILE A 29 -9.93 4.09 12.17
CA ILE A 29 -9.86 2.69 11.75
C ILE A 29 -9.30 1.86 12.90
N GLU A 30 -10.08 0.93 13.42
CA GLU A 30 -9.67 0.02 14.49
C GLU A 30 -9.01 -1.22 13.90
N VAL A 31 -7.70 -1.17 13.76
CA VAL A 31 -6.85 -2.28 13.33
C VAL A 31 -5.59 -2.32 14.19
N ASN A 32 -5.11 -3.50 14.52
CA ASN A 32 -3.81 -3.67 15.18
C ASN A 32 -2.68 -3.27 14.23
N ALA A 33 -2.33 -1.98 14.23
CA ALA A 33 -1.23 -1.43 13.45
C ALA A 33 0.11 -1.95 14.00
N LEU A 34 0.98 -2.39 13.08
CA LEU A 34 2.33 -2.81 13.45
C LEU A 34 3.14 -1.60 13.94
N LYS A 35 3.66 -1.69 15.17
CA LYS A 35 4.55 -0.70 15.80
C LYS A 35 5.82 -1.37 16.29
N PHE A 36 6.95 -0.68 16.19
CA PHE A 36 8.27 -1.19 16.57
C PHE A 36 9.25 -0.02 16.77
N ASN A 37 10.42 -0.30 17.34
CA ASN A 37 11.53 0.66 17.31
C ASN A 37 12.33 0.51 16.01
N HIS A 38 12.72 -0.73 15.69
CA HIS A 38 13.46 -1.07 14.48
C HIS A 38 12.83 -2.27 13.77
N PHE A 39 12.90 -2.24 12.45
CA PHE A 39 12.39 -3.30 11.57
C PHE A 39 13.39 -3.60 10.47
N THR A 40 13.56 -4.87 10.14
CA THR A 40 14.33 -5.32 8.98
C THR A 40 13.54 -6.32 8.17
N ALA A 41 13.66 -6.27 6.85
CA ALA A 41 13.12 -7.31 5.98
C ALA A 41 13.99 -7.53 4.75
N LYS A 42 13.89 -8.73 4.19
CA LYS A 42 14.39 -9.09 2.86
C LYS A 42 13.21 -9.52 2.02
N ALA A 43 13.06 -8.94 0.83
CA ALA A 43 11.94 -9.24 -0.06
C ALA A 43 12.42 -9.50 -1.48
N LYS A 44 11.68 -10.34 -2.23
CA LYS A 44 11.77 -10.44 -3.68
C LYS A 44 10.76 -9.47 -4.28
N LEU A 45 11.23 -8.63 -5.20
CA LEU A 45 10.42 -7.72 -5.98
C LEU A 45 10.28 -8.26 -7.40
N ASN A 46 9.06 -8.19 -7.97
CA ASN A 46 8.84 -8.43 -9.39
C ASN A 46 8.04 -7.24 -9.94
N TYR A 47 8.63 -6.50 -10.86
CA TYR A 47 7.99 -5.39 -11.58
C TYR A 47 7.52 -5.85 -12.95
N SER A 48 6.36 -5.35 -13.38
CA SER A 48 5.85 -5.48 -14.75
C SER A 48 5.08 -4.23 -15.15
N ASP A 49 5.29 -3.78 -16.38
CA ASP A 49 4.52 -2.69 -17.02
C ASP A 49 3.82 -3.13 -18.32
N GLY A 50 3.65 -4.45 -18.50
CA GLY A 50 3.12 -5.05 -19.71
C GLY A 50 4.18 -5.31 -20.77
N ASN A 51 5.21 -4.50 -20.91
CA ASN A 51 6.29 -4.64 -21.90
C ASN A 51 7.55 -5.26 -21.30
N GLN A 52 7.84 -4.94 -20.04
CA GLN A 52 9.05 -5.38 -19.34
C GLN A 52 8.69 -6.12 -18.05
N LYS A 53 9.54 -7.08 -17.70
CA LYS A 53 9.50 -7.78 -16.40
C LYS A 53 10.88 -7.72 -15.78
N LEU A 54 10.96 -7.22 -14.56
CA LEU A 54 12.21 -7.11 -13.80
C LEU A 54 12.05 -7.80 -12.45
N SER A 55 13.07 -8.51 -12.01
CA SER A 55 13.13 -9.12 -10.68
C SER A 55 14.33 -8.58 -9.92
N ALA A 56 14.15 -8.31 -8.63
CA ALA A 56 15.21 -7.86 -7.75
C ALA A 56 14.99 -8.36 -6.32
N VAL A 57 16.05 -8.27 -5.51
CA VAL A 57 15.99 -8.44 -4.06
C VAL A 57 16.09 -7.08 -3.42
N ALA A 58 15.18 -6.78 -2.51
CA ALA A 58 15.22 -5.60 -1.65
C ALA A 58 15.62 -5.99 -0.22
N ASN A 59 16.57 -5.25 0.36
CA ASN A 59 16.83 -5.25 1.78
C ASN A 59 16.26 -3.97 2.36
N LEU A 60 15.42 -4.10 3.38
CA LEU A 60 14.71 -3.02 4.03
C LEU A 60 15.15 -2.87 5.48
N ARG A 61 15.33 -1.64 5.92
CA ARG A 61 15.52 -1.27 7.34
C ARG A 61 14.64 -0.08 7.65
N MET A 62 13.97 -0.11 8.78
CA MET A 62 13.18 1.03 9.25
C MET A 62 13.51 1.36 10.71
N LYS A 63 13.48 2.66 11.02
CA LYS A 63 13.27 3.19 12.36
C LYS A 63 11.89 3.84 12.35
N TYR A 64 11.00 3.39 13.23
CA TYR A 64 9.61 3.81 13.24
C TYR A 64 9.48 5.34 13.28
N ASP A 65 8.54 5.88 12.48
CA ASP A 65 8.24 7.31 12.33
C ASP A 65 9.44 8.23 12.06
N SER A 66 10.56 7.68 11.58
CA SER A 66 11.81 8.45 11.43
C SER A 66 12.54 8.19 10.12
N LEU A 67 12.75 6.92 9.75
CA LEU A 67 13.63 6.61 8.62
C LEU A 67 13.28 5.24 7.99
N ILE A 68 13.25 5.20 6.66
CA ILE A 68 13.19 4.00 5.85
C ILE A 68 14.44 3.95 4.97
N TRP A 69 15.09 2.81 4.93
CA TRP A 69 16.27 2.56 4.10
C TRP A 69 16.04 1.29 3.27
N ILE A 70 16.26 1.40 1.96
CA ILE A 70 16.06 0.31 1.01
C ILE A 70 17.28 0.18 0.11
N SER A 71 17.78 -1.03 -0.06
CA SER A 71 18.79 -1.40 -1.03
C SER A 71 18.21 -2.42 -2.01
N ILE A 72 18.32 -2.17 -3.30
CA ILE A 72 17.75 -3.01 -4.36
C ILE A 72 18.88 -3.57 -5.22
N SER A 73 18.89 -4.91 -5.36
CA SER A 73 19.91 -5.65 -6.12
C SER A 73 19.21 -6.66 -7.05
N PRO A 74 19.23 -6.48 -8.37
CA PRO A 74 18.82 -7.50 -9.30
C PRO A 74 19.86 -8.63 -9.40
N GLY A 75 19.42 -9.84 -9.72
CA GLY A 75 20.27 -10.97 -10.09
C GLY A 75 21.47 -11.23 -9.18
N LEU A 76 22.67 -10.94 -9.65
CA LEU A 76 23.97 -11.27 -9.03
C LEU A 76 24.30 -10.56 -7.71
N GLY A 77 23.35 -9.90 -7.07
CA GLY A 77 23.56 -9.29 -5.73
C GLY A 77 24.25 -7.93 -5.75
N ILE A 78 24.54 -7.37 -6.92
CA ILE A 78 25.12 -6.02 -7.04
C ILE A 78 24.00 -5.01 -6.83
N GLU A 79 24.19 -4.11 -5.85
CA GLU A 79 23.23 -3.04 -5.59
C GLU A 79 23.16 -2.05 -6.76
N VAL A 80 21.95 -1.81 -7.27
CA VAL A 80 21.69 -0.87 -8.36
C VAL A 80 20.99 0.40 -7.88
N LEU A 81 20.14 0.29 -6.85
CA LEU A 81 19.43 1.42 -6.26
C LEU A 81 19.55 1.41 -4.75
N ARG A 82 19.72 2.59 -4.15
CA ARG A 82 19.61 2.80 -2.71
C ARG A 82 18.74 3.99 -2.43
N LEU A 83 17.73 3.77 -1.60
CA LEU A 83 16.83 4.82 -1.11
C LEU A 83 17.03 5.01 0.38
N LYS A 84 16.92 6.27 0.81
CA LYS A 84 16.79 6.67 2.20
C LYS A 84 15.64 7.69 2.26
N LEU A 85 14.60 7.36 3.00
CA LEU A 85 13.44 8.22 3.19
C LEU A 85 13.48 8.73 4.63
N THR A 86 13.47 10.03 4.79
CA THR A 86 13.26 10.72 6.07
C THR A 86 11.83 11.24 6.13
N THR A 87 11.45 11.94 7.17
CA THR A 87 10.10 12.48 7.34
C THR A 87 9.72 13.52 6.28
N ASP A 88 10.71 14.12 5.61
CA ASP A 88 10.57 15.26 4.70
C ASP A 88 11.21 15.05 3.31
N THR A 89 12.21 14.17 3.21
CA THR A 89 13.04 14.04 2.01
C THR A 89 13.27 12.58 1.63
N VAL A 90 13.22 12.30 0.33
CA VAL A 90 13.63 11.03 -0.28
C VAL A 90 14.99 11.22 -0.97
N PHE A 91 15.97 10.42 -0.59
CA PHE A 91 17.30 10.38 -1.16
C PHE A 91 17.44 9.12 -2.02
N LEU A 92 17.93 9.25 -3.23
CA LEU A 92 18.12 8.16 -4.19
C LEU A 92 19.56 8.15 -4.71
N ILE A 93 20.20 7.00 -4.61
CA ILE A 93 21.44 6.69 -5.33
C ILE A 93 21.07 5.68 -6.44
N ASP A 94 21.17 6.10 -7.70
CA ASP A 94 21.07 5.27 -8.89
C ASP A 94 22.46 4.93 -9.39
N ARG A 95 22.87 3.65 -9.21
CA ARG A 95 24.21 3.20 -9.60
C ARG A 95 24.32 2.84 -11.08
N ILE A 96 23.18 2.59 -11.74
CA ILE A 96 23.15 2.33 -13.19
C ILE A 96 23.32 3.67 -13.93
N ALA A 97 22.52 4.67 -13.57
CA ALA A 97 22.59 6.01 -14.18
C ALA A 97 23.74 6.84 -13.62
N HIS A 98 24.48 6.38 -12.59
CA HIS A 98 25.53 7.11 -11.86
C HIS A 98 25.02 8.47 -11.32
N LYS A 99 23.80 8.51 -10.78
CA LYS A 99 23.15 9.74 -10.31
C LYS A 99 22.77 9.65 -8.85
N TYR A 100 22.91 10.78 -8.17
CA TYR A 100 22.31 11.04 -6.87
C TYR A 100 21.20 12.06 -7.05
N ARG A 101 20.05 11.80 -6.43
CA ARG A 101 18.89 12.69 -6.47
C ARG A 101 18.25 12.81 -5.11
N THR A 102 17.65 13.96 -4.85
CA THR A 102 16.81 14.22 -3.70
C THR A 102 15.44 14.69 -4.18
N PHE A 103 14.39 14.25 -3.50
CA PHE A 103 13.02 14.62 -3.78
C PHE A 103 12.32 14.98 -2.48
N SER A 104 11.51 16.02 -2.50
CA SER A 104 10.49 16.22 -1.46
C SER A 104 9.27 15.34 -1.73
N TYR A 105 8.51 15.00 -0.70
CA TYR A 105 7.23 14.33 -0.90
C TYR A 105 6.25 15.16 -1.71
N ARG A 106 6.38 16.49 -1.66
CA ARG A 106 5.57 17.41 -2.44
C ARG A 106 5.76 17.23 -3.95
N GLU A 107 6.99 17.05 -4.43
CA GLU A 107 7.26 16.82 -5.85
C GLU A 107 6.56 15.55 -6.35
N PHE A 108 6.52 14.48 -5.54
CA PHE A 108 5.74 13.29 -5.86
C PHE A 108 4.24 13.58 -5.83
N SER A 109 3.78 14.35 -4.84
CA SER A 109 2.38 14.73 -4.69
C SER A 109 1.90 15.53 -5.88
N ASP A 110 2.67 16.50 -6.32
CA ASP A 110 2.35 17.37 -7.46
C ASP A 110 2.33 16.56 -8.79
N PHE A 111 3.24 15.60 -8.95
CA PHE A 111 3.31 14.77 -10.16
C PHE A 111 2.15 13.77 -10.28
N TYR A 112 1.75 13.15 -9.18
CA TYR A 112 0.71 12.12 -9.18
C TYR A 112 -0.65 12.62 -8.68
N GLY A 113 -0.78 13.88 -8.26
CA GLY A 113 -2.02 14.42 -7.67
C GLY A 113 -2.46 13.70 -6.39
N ILE A 114 -1.52 13.05 -5.69
CA ILE A 114 -1.75 12.27 -4.47
C ILE A 114 -0.96 12.92 -3.34
N ASN A 115 -1.60 13.24 -2.21
CA ASN A 115 -0.92 13.83 -1.05
C ASN A 115 0.00 12.81 -0.34
N PHE A 116 1.12 12.47 -1.00
CA PHE A 116 2.10 11.51 -0.51
C PHE A 116 2.92 12.11 0.64
N ASN A 117 3.18 11.32 1.67
CA ASN A 117 4.05 11.69 2.79
C ASN A 117 4.73 10.45 3.41
N PHE A 118 5.71 10.67 4.27
CA PHE A 118 6.46 9.58 4.93
C PHE A 118 5.55 8.58 5.66
N LYS A 119 4.55 9.08 6.40
CA LYS A 119 3.64 8.22 7.19
C LYS A 119 2.83 7.30 6.28
N TRP A 120 2.42 7.78 5.10
CA TRP A 120 1.73 6.96 4.12
C TRP A 120 2.64 5.85 3.56
N VAL A 121 3.87 6.21 3.18
CA VAL A 121 4.85 5.20 2.71
C VAL A 121 5.07 4.13 3.75
N GLN A 122 5.31 4.54 5.02
CA GLN A 122 5.49 3.61 6.13
C GLN A 122 4.25 2.74 6.34
N ALA A 123 3.04 3.32 6.38
CA ALA A 123 1.79 2.60 6.57
C ALA A 123 1.57 1.55 5.46
N ILE A 124 1.74 1.95 4.20
CA ILE A 124 1.63 1.07 3.03
C ILE A 124 2.60 -0.11 3.15
N MET A 125 3.86 0.15 3.47
CA MET A 125 4.88 -0.92 3.55
C MET A 125 4.65 -1.90 4.70
N LEU A 126 3.87 -1.52 5.70
CA LEU A 126 3.56 -2.33 6.88
C LEU A 126 2.15 -2.96 6.85
N GLY A 127 1.33 -2.65 5.82
CA GLY A 127 -0.07 -3.05 5.80
C GLY A 127 -0.90 -2.37 6.91
N ASN A 128 -0.49 -1.17 7.33
CA ASN A 128 -1.24 -0.34 8.26
C ASN A 128 -2.27 0.51 7.50
N PRO A 129 -3.39 0.91 8.13
CA PRO A 129 -4.39 1.73 7.49
C PRO A 129 -3.85 3.11 7.11
N LEU A 130 -4.27 3.61 5.96
CA LEU A 130 -4.12 5.02 5.62
C LEU A 130 -5.22 5.81 6.30
N SER A 131 -4.84 6.72 7.18
CA SER A 131 -5.77 7.59 7.92
C SER A 131 -5.44 9.04 7.65
N LEU A 132 -6.50 9.87 7.48
CA LEU A 132 -6.40 11.32 7.26
C LEU A 132 -6.95 12.12 8.44
N ASN A 133 -7.21 11.50 9.59
CA ASN A 133 -7.86 12.14 10.75
C ASN A 133 -9.19 12.85 10.38
N LYS A 134 -9.95 12.28 9.45
CA LYS A 134 -11.26 12.75 8.98
C LYS A 134 -12.31 11.70 9.29
N LYS A 135 -13.59 12.11 9.33
CA LYS A 135 -14.69 11.15 9.46
C LYS A 135 -14.64 10.12 8.34
N LEU A 136 -14.73 8.86 8.74
CA LEU A 136 -14.74 7.70 7.86
C LEU A 136 -16.18 7.30 7.57
N VAL A 137 -16.45 6.98 6.33
CA VAL A 137 -17.66 6.28 5.93
C VAL A 137 -17.38 4.78 6.04
N VAL A 138 -18.18 4.08 6.83
CA VAL A 138 -17.98 2.66 7.11
C VAL A 138 -19.02 1.85 6.35
N ASN A 139 -18.56 0.99 5.46
CA ASN A 139 -19.40 0.10 4.66
C ASN A 139 -19.09 -1.35 5.04
N LYS A 140 -20.05 -2.05 5.67
CA LYS A 140 -19.93 -3.48 5.96
C LYS A 140 -20.24 -4.29 4.72
N GLU A 141 -19.35 -5.20 4.37
CA GLU A 141 -19.42 -6.12 3.25
C GLU A 141 -19.55 -7.57 3.74
N LYS A 142 -19.66 -8.52 2.84
CA LYS A 142 -19.82 -9.95 3.20
C LYS A 142 -18.57 -10.54 3.86
N GLU A 143 -17.40 -10.05 3.50
CA GLU A 143 -16.09 -10.64 3.87
C GLU A 143 -15.22 -9.66 4.64
N GLY A 144 -15.74 -8.48 4.98
CA GLY A 144 -14.98 -7.47 5.69
C GLY A 144 -15.68 -6.12 5.78
N THR A 145 -14.89 -5.10 6.08
CA THR A 145 -15.38 -3.74 6.26
C THR A 145 -14.51 -2.77 5.46
N THR A 146 -15.12 -1.95 4.62
CA THR A 146 -14.46 -0.85 3.91
C THR A 146 -14.61 0.45 4.67
N TYR A 147 -13.49 1.09 4.96
CA TYR A 147 -13.40 2.43 5.53
C TYR A 147 -13.00 3.40 4.42
N GLU A 148 -13.94 4.30 4.08
CA GLU A 148 -13.76 5.28 3.02
C GLU A 148 -13.57 6.67 3.59
N GLN A 149 -12.67 7.46 3.00
CA GLN A 149 -12.41 8.85 3.34
C GLN A 149 -12.04 9.65 2.09
N LYS A 150 -12.31 10.96 2.13
CA LYS A 150 -11.99 11.89 1.03
C LYS A 150 -10.93 12.90 1.47
N ASP A 151 -9.98 13.20 0.57
CA ASP A 151 -9.00 14.27 0.73
C ASP A 151 -8.85 15.07 -0.58
N GLY A 152 -9.51 16.22 -0.64
CA GLY A 152 -9.67 16.92 -1.90
C GLY A 152 -10.35 16.03 -2.94
N PRO A 153 -9.77 15.84 -4.13
CA PRO A 153 -10.29 14.96 -5.16
C PRO A 153 -10.05 13.46 -4.87
N LEU A 154 -9.20 13.13 -3.87
CA LEU A 154 -8.85 11.74 -3.58
C LEU A 154 -9.96 11.01 -2.84
N LEU A 155 -10.23 9.78 -3.27
CA LEU A 155 -11.04 8.81 -2.58
C LEU A 155 -10.15 7.65 -2.12
N ILE A 156 -10.03 7.49 -0.81
CA ILE A 156 -9.18 6.47 -0.20
C ILE A 156 -10.07 5.46 0.50
N ARG A 157 -9.88 4.18 0.18
CA ARG A 157 -10.58 3.07 0.81
C ARG A 157 -9.59 2.11 1.43
N ASN A 158 -9.84 1.74 2.68
CA ASN A 158 -9.12 0.68 3.39
C ASN A 158 -10.11 -0.46 3.63
N PHE A 159 -9.89 -1.61 3.02
CA PHE A 159 -10.68 -2.82 3.25
C PHE A 159 -9.98 -3.69 4.30
N ILE A 160 -10.71 -4.03 5.35
CA ILE A 160 -10.29 -4.93 6.42
C ILE A 160 -11.05 -6.22 6.28
N GLY A 161 -10.35 -7.35 6.15
CA GLY A 161 -10.95 -8.67 6.09
C GLY A 161 -11.41 -9.13 7.48
N ASP A 162 -12.60 -9.74 7.56
CA ASP A 162 -13.17 -10.23 8.82
C ASP A 162 -12.35 -11.39 9.42
N GLN A 163 -11.73 -12.22 8.57
CA GLN A 163 -10.91 -13.35 9.03
C GLN A 163 -9.52 -12.93 9.49
N SER A 164 -8.88 -12.04 8.73
CA SER A 164 -7.52 -11.58 9.01
C SER A 164 -7.47 -10.52 10.11
N ASN A 165 -8.55 -9.74 10.24
CA ASN A 165 -8.59 -8.51 11.02
C ASN A 165 -7.42 -7.56 10.68
N LYS A 166 -7.02 -7.55 9.39
CA LYS A 166 -5.94 -6.75 8.81
C LYS A 166 -6.41 -6.04 7.55
N ILE A 167 -5.66 -5.01 7.15
CA ILE A 167 -5.85 -4.39 5.84
C ILE A 167 -5.50 -5.42 4.76
N GLU A 168 -6.48 -5.82 3.95
CA GLU A 168 -6.30 -6.70 2.81
C GLU A 168 -6.22 -5.93 1.50
N LYS A 169 -6.82 -4.73 1.44
CA LYS A 169 -6.74 -3.86 0.27
C LYS A 169 -6.76 -2.39 0.66
N ILE A 170 -5.93 -1.60 -0.01
CA ILE A 170 -6.03 -0.14 -0.05
C ILE A 170 -6.27 0.26 -1.50
N SER A 171 -7.23 1.15 -1.76
CA SER A 171 -7.33 1.84 -3.04
C SER A 171 -7.28 3.35 -2.84
N ILE A 172 -6.56 4.02 -3.74
CA ILE A 172 -6.44 5.47 -3.81
C ILE A 172 -6.82 5.86 -5.23
N GLU A 173 -7.97 6.51 -5.37
CA GLU A 173 -8.54 6.93 -6.62
C GLU A 173 -8.58 8.46 -6.66
N ASN A 174 -8.15 9.03 -7.78
CA ASN A 174 -8.37 10.43 -8.10
C ASN A 174 -9.13 10.49 -9.43
N PRO A 175 -10.43 10.81 -9.41
CA PRO A 175 -11.24 10.90 -10.64
C PRO A 175 -10.74 11.93 -11.65
N GLU A 176 -10.01 12.96 -11.20
CA GLU A 176 -9.48 14.03 -12.06
C GLU A 176 -8.15 13.64 -12.72
N SER A 177 -7.36 12.78 -12.11
CA SER A 177 -5.99 12.43 -12.54
C SER A 177 -5.89 11.20 -13.42
N LYS A 178 -7.02 10.56 -13.73
CA LYS A 178 -7.11 9.45 -14.70
C LYS A 178 -6.34 8.17 -14.34
N TYR A 179 -6.01 7.96 -13.06
CA TYR A 179 -5.43 6.72 -12.58
C TYR A 179 -5.92 6.32 -11.18
N GLU A 180 -5.79 5.04 -10.89
CA GLU A 180 -6.03 4.44 -9.58
C GLU A 180 -4.79 3.67 -9.14
N MET A 181 -4.43 3.78 -7.87
CA MET A 181 -3.46 2.92 -7.21
C MET A 181 -4.18 1.95 -6.27
N THR A 182 -3.98 0.67 -6.50
CA THR A 182 -4.49 -0.40 -5.62
C THR A 182 -3.32 -1.15 -5.00
N ILE A 183 -3.43 -1.46 -3.71
CA ILE A 183 -2.47 -2.29 -2.98
C ILE A 183 -3.24 -3.42 -2.34
N ASN A 184 -2.90 -4.67 -2.69
CA ASN A 184 -3.47 -5.86 -2.07
C ASN A 184 -2.43 -6.50 -1.16
N TYR A 185 -2.86 -6.98 -0.01
CA TYR A 185 -2.04 -7.61 1.01
C TYR A 185 -2.48 -9.05 1.24
N GLY A 186 -1.53 -9.92 1.55
CA GLY A 186 -1.79 -11.33 1.83
C GLY A 186 -0.63 -11.98 2.58
N ASP A 187 -0.74 -13.29 2.79
CA ASP A 187 0.27 -14.11 3.47
C ASP A 187 0.64 -13.53 4.85
N PHE A 188 -0.39 -13.20 5.64
CA PHE A 188 -0.22 -12.58 6.95
C PHE A 188 0.53 -13.52 7.89
N THR A 189 1.71 -13.10 8.31
CA THR A 189 2.63 -13.90 9.14
C THR A 189 2.90 -13.21 10.46
N GLN A 190 2.81 -13.96 11.55
CA GLN A 190 3.12 -13.47 12.89
C GLN A 190 4.63 -13.31 13.06
N LEU A 191 5.08 -12.13 13.48
CA LEU A 191 6.49 -11.81 13.78
C LEU A 191 6.82 -12.02 15.27
N ASP A 192 5.89 -11.64 16.15
CA ASP A 192 5.93 -11.81 17.59
C ASP A 192 4.49 -11.96 18.15
N GLU A 193 4.32 -11.99 19.46
CA GLU A 193 3.00 -12.19 20.10
C GLU A 193 1.92 -11.18 19.68
N ARG A 194 2.30 -9.98 19.22
CA ARG A 194 1.40 -8.86 18.92
C ARG A 194 1.49 -8.34 17.50
N SER A 195 2.50 -8.76 16.74
CA SER A 195 2.86 -8.18 15.46
C SER A 195 2.59 -9.15 14.31
N ILE A 196 1.69 -8.79 13.42
CA ILE A 196 1.40 -9.53 12.20
C ILE A 196 1.72 -8.64 11.01
N LEU A 197 2.50 -9.18 10.05
CA LEU A 197 2.96 -8.49 8.85
C LEU A 197 2.43 -9.21 7.59
N PRO A 198 1.96 -8.49 6.55
CA PRO A 198 1.73 -9.11 5.25
C PRO A 198 3.06 -9.50 4.60
N TYR A 199 3.21 -10.78 4.24
CA TYR A 199 4.39 -11.28 3.52
C TYR A 199 4.25 -11.18 2.01
N TYR A 200 3.03 -10.92 1.53
CA TYR A 200 2.73 -10.60 0.15
C TYR A 200 2.07 -9.23 0.03
N MET A 201 2.57 -8.41 -0.91
CA MET A 201 1.96 -7.15 -1.30
C MET A 201 1.99 -7.03 -2.83
N LYS A 202 0.87 -6.60 -3.41
CA LYS A 202 0.75 -6.33 -4.84
C LYS A 202 0.29 -4.90 -5.06
N PHE A 203 1.16 -4.10 -5.62
CA PHE A 203 0.89 -2.73 -6.05
C PHE A 203 0.45 -2.75 -7.51
N VAL A 204 -0.64 -2.08 -7.83
CA VAL A 204 -1.12 -1.92 -9.21
C VAL A 204 -1.46 -0.46 -9.43
N LEU A 205 -0.85 0.15 -10.46
CA LEU A 205 -1.17 1.48 -10.94
C LEU A 205 -1.88 1.32 -12.29
N THR A 206 -3.15 1.70 -12.35
CA THR A 206 -4.00 1.60 -13.55
C THR A 206 -4.26 2.99 -14.10
N PHE A 207 -4.13 3.16 -15.42
CA PHE A 207 -4.42 4.39 -16.15
C PHE A 207 -5.76 4.25 -16.89
N PHE A 208 -6.68 5.22 -16.74
CA PHE A 208 -8.04 5.11 -17.28
C PHE A 208 -8.18 5.62 -18.73
N GLU A 209 -7.33 6.54 -19.19
CA GLU A 209 -7.51 7.18 -20.50
C GLU A 209 -6.50 6.79 -21.57
N GLU A 210 -5.38 6.23 -21.21
CA GLU A 210 -4.39 5.79 -22.19
C GLU A 210 -4.46 4.27 -22.28
N GLN A 211 -4.33 3.71 -23.51
CA GLN A 211 -4.13 2.27 -23.70
C GLN A 211 -2.77 1.81 -23.13
N GLN A 212 -2.38 2.42 -22.00
CA GLN A 212 -1.17 2.03 -21.29
C GLN A 212 -1.45 0.82 -20.40
N PRO A 213 -0.61 -0.20 -20.44
CA PRO A 213 -0.73 -1.33 -19.53
C PRO A 213 -0.53 -0.86 -18.09
N SER A 214 -1.26 -1.49 -17.17
CA SER A 214 -1.08 -1.25 -15.74
C SER A 214 0.34 -1.56 -15.31
N LYS A 215 0.92 -0.70 -14.47
CA LYS A 215 2.21 -0.97 -13.83
C LYS A 215 1.98 -1.75 -12.53
N GLN A 216 2.74 -2.81 -12.34
CA GLN A 216 2.58 -3.72 -11.22
C GLN A 216 3.91 -3.98 -10.53
N ILE A 217 3.87 -4.05 -9.19
CA ILE A 217 4.99 -4.53 -8.36
C ILE A 217 4.44 -5.57 -7.39
N ASP A 218 4.96 -6.79 -7.47
CA ASP A 218 4.73 -7.82 -6.47
C ASP A 218 5.91 -7.84 -5.50
N VAL A 219 5.62 -7.76 -4.21
CA VAL A 219 6.59 -7.82 -3.13
C VAL A 219 6.34 -9.09 -2.32
N ASN A 220 7.33 -9.99 -2.29
CA ASN A 220 7.28 -11.22 -1.50
C ASN A 220 8.36 -11.16 -0.42
N ILE A 221 7.97 -10.93 0.82
CA ILE A 221 8.87 -10.92 1.97
C ILE A 221 9.40 -12.35 2.18
N LYS A 222 10.70 -12.49 2.34
CA LYS A 222 11.39 -13.75 2.59
C LYS A 222 11.81 -13.90 4.05
N SER A 223 12.07 -12.78 4.71
CA SER A 223 12.32 -12.72 6.14
C SER A 223 12.04 -11.33 6.65
N ALA A 224 11.52 -11.24 7.87
CA ALA A 224 11.32 -9.98 8.58
C ALA A 224 11.63 -10.18 10.07
N ASN A 225 12.15 -9.15 10.73
CA ASN A 225 12.51 -9.17 12.14
C ASN A 225 12.31 -7.80 12.78
N LEU A 226 12.08 -7.79 14.09
CA LEU A 226 11.99 -6.60 14.95
C LEU A 226 13.21 -6.59 15.92
N PRO A 227 14.39 -6.15 15.46
CA PRO A 227 15.58 -6.20 16.31
C PRO A 227 15.55 -5.15 17.43
N ASP A 228 15.94 -5.55 18.63
CA ASP A 228 16.08 -4.64 19.79
C ASP A 228 17.27 -3.70 19.66
N LYS A 229 18.29 -4.11 18.91
CA LYS A 229 19.51 -3.31 18.71
C LYS A 229 19.31 -2.19 17.70
N THR A 230 19.98 -1.08 17.92
CA THR A 230 20.03 0.05 16.98
C THR A 230 20.57 -0.39 15.61
N LEU A 231 19.85 -0.05 14.55
CA LEU A 231 20.25 -0.31 13.17
C LEU A 231 21.16 0.78 12.62
N LYS A 232 22.09 0.38 11.74
CA LYS A 232 22.83 1.31 10.89
C LYS A 232 22.11 1.48 9.55
N PHE A 233 22.07 2.70 9.03
CA PHE A 233 21.46 3.09 7.76
C PHE A 233 22.52 3.70 6.83
N PRO A 234 23.46 2.91 6.30
CA PRO A 234 24.60 3.43 5.53
C PRO A 234 24.11 4.06 4.22
N PHE A 235 24.49 5.32 3.98
CA PHE A 235 24.08 6.09 2.79
C PHE A 235 25.24 6.96 2.31
N ASN A 236 26.27 6.32 1.75
CA ASN A 236 27.47 6.99 1.23
C ASN A 236 27.26 7.26 -0.26
N VAL A 237 27.18 8.53 -0.64
CA VAL A 237 27.08 8.98 -2.04
C VAL A 237 28.49 9.00 -2.64
N PRO A 238 28.76 8.28 -3.75
CA PRO A 238 30.06 8.37 -4.41
C PRO A 238 30.30 9.79 -4.94
N ALA A 239 31.51 10.34 -4.74
CA ALA A 239 31.83 11.70 -5.14
C ALA A 239 31.54 11.99 -6.63
N LYS A 240 31.71 10.98 -7.48
CA LYS A 240 31.42 11.08 -8.93
C LYS A 240 29.93 11.26 -9.27
N PHE A 241 28.99 10.97 -8.32
CA PHE A 241 27.55 11.13 -8.52
C PHE A 241 27.03 12.49 -8.04
N LEU A 242 27.89 13.31 -7.46
CA LEU A 242 27.60 14.67 -7.01
C LEU A 242 27.94 15.73 -8.08
N LYS A 243 28.51 15.30 -9.20
CA LYS A 243 28.81 16.20 -10.33
C LYS A 243 27.60 16.17 -11.27
N ASP A 244 27.02 17.33 -11.51
CA ASP A 244 25.96 17.58 -12.49
C ASP A 244 26.42 17.25 -13.92
#